data_086eb80e76ef63215e992aac92cb36e8
#
_entry.id   086eb80e76ef63215e992aac92cb36e8
#
_cell.length_a   1.000
_cell.length_b   1.000
_cell.length_c   1.000
_cell.angle_alpha   90.00
_cell.angle_beta   90.00
_cell.angle_gamma   90.00
#
_symmetry.space_group_name_H-M   'P 1'
#
loop_
_entity.id
_entity.type
_entity.pdbx_description
1 polymer ?
#
loop_
_entity_poly.entity_id
_entity_poly.type
_entity_poly.pdbx_seq_one_letter_code
_entity_poly.pdbx_strand_id
1 'polypeptide(L)'
;MGRSVIIYGKSGSGKSRSLKNFKEDEIFLVNVCEKDLPFRKNFKYVFKSDDAAKIVAGLQKMPTKVAVIDDATYIMVNNFMRNHANKNVNQFDLYNDIAGSMFGLFQLVKALPDDVIVYFILHEDRDSNYGGVTLKTIGKLLDQKCPLESLVTICLRCMTDGTRHYFRTQSDGYDITKSPEDMFEGEEIDNDLKKVDEAIRAYYGLDDKKTNDKEKKA
;
A
#
# COMPACT_ATOMS: atom_id res chain seq x y z
N MET A 1 6.39 -10.16 -12.51
CA MET A 1 6.85 -9.14 -11.55
C MET A 1 5.77 -8.93 -10.51
N GLY A 2 6.16 -8.71 -9.24
CA GLY A 2 5.22 -8.41 -8.17
C GLY A 2 4.40 -7.14 -8.43
N ARG A 3 3.26 -7.01 -7.74
CA ARG A 3 2.32 -5.92 -7.93
C ARG A 3 2.22 -5.05 -6.69
N SER A 4 2.32 -3.74 -6.87
CA SER A 4 2.01 -2.75 -5.84
C SER A 4 0.58 -2.29 -6.00
N VAL A 5 -0.15 -2.21 -4.89
CA VAL A 5 -1.51 -1.67 -4.80
C VAL A 5 -1.53 -0.60 -3.73
N ILE A 6 -2.14 0.52 -4.00
CA ILE A 6 -2.32 1.59 -3.02
C ILE A 6 -3.74 1.55 -2.48
N ILE A 7 -3.85 1.57 -1.14
CA ILE A 7 -5.10 1.81 -0.41
C ILE A 7 -4.92 3.11 0.36
N TYR A 8 -5.74 4.11 0.09
CA TYR A 8 -5.59 5.41 0.73
C TYR A 8 -6.91 5.96 1.28
N GLY A 9 -6.83 6.92 2.17
CA GLY A 9 -8.01 7.55 2.76
C GLY A 9 -7.72 8.25 4.08
N LYS A 10 -8.72 8.94 4.63
CA LYS A 10 -8.63 9.65 5.91
C LYS A 10 -8.33 8.71 7.08
N SER A 11 -7.83 9.28 8.17
CA SER A 11 -7.82 8.56 9.45
C SER A 11 -9.26 8.17 9.83
N GLY A 12 -9.43 6.92 10.29
CA GLY A 12 -10.76 6.41 10.66
C GLY A 12 -11.62 5.91 9.48
N SER A 13 -11.17 6.03 8.22
CA SER A 13 -11.94 5.54 7.05
C SER A 13 -12.06 4.02 6.96
N GLY A 14 -11.31 3.25 7.75
CA GLY A 14 -11.37 1.79 7.75
C GLY A 14 -10.21 1.11 7.01
N LYS A 15 -9.12 1.81 6.68
CA LYS A 15 -7.98 1.22 5.96
C LYS A 15 -7.44 -0.05 6.63
N SER A 16 -6.94 0.05 7.86
CA SER A 16 -6.44 -1.12 8.60
C SER A 16 -7.55 -2.11 8.97
N ARG A 17 -8.81 -1.64 9.14
CA ARG A 17 -9.98 -2.50 9.37
C ARG A 17 -10.21 -3.51 8.23
N SER A 18 -9.89 -3.15 7.01
CA SER A 18 -10.08 -4.00 5.83
C SER A 18 -9.28 -5.30 5.86
N LEU A 19 -8.26 -5.40 6.74
CA LEU A 19 -7.42 -6.59 6.90
C LEU A 19 -8.12 -7.72 7.68
N LYS A 20 -9.24 -7.45 8.34
CA LYS A 20 -9.86 -8.35 9.33
C LYS A 20 -10.20 -9.75 8.80
N ASN A 21 -10.45 -9.90 7.49
CA ASN A 21 -10.90 -11.16 6.89
C ASN A 21 -9.75 -12.05 6.38
N PHE A 22 -8.51 -11.56 6.30
CA PHE A 22 -7.37 -12.43 6.07
C PHE A 22 -7.19 -13.41 7.23
N LYS A 23 -6.77 -14.65 6.96
CA LYS A 23 -6.34 -15.58 8.01
C LYS A 23 -5.02 -15.11 8.64
N GLU A 24 -4.70 -15.66 9.80
CA GLU A 24 -3.55 -15.22 10.59
C GLU A 24 -2.20 -15.42 9.88
N ASP A 25 -2.10 -16.39 8.98
CA ASP A 25 -0.90 -16.76 8.24
C ASP A 25 -0.90 -16.36 6.76
N GLU A 26 -1.94 -15.67 6.28
CA GLU A 26 -2.07 -15.28 4.86
C GLU A 26 -1.26 -14.06 4.48
N ILE A 27 -0.98 -13.16 5.42
CA ILE A 27 -0.28 -11.90 5.12
C ILE A 27 1.00 -11.72 5.93
N PHE A 28 1.95 -11.00 5.34
CA PHE A 28 3.09 -10.40 6.02
C PHE A 28 2.72 -8.94 6.32
N LEU A 29 2.46 -8.64 7.58
CA LEU A 29 2.06 -7.31 8.03
C LEU A 29 3.28 -6.50 8.46
N VAL A 30 3.60 -5.43 7.74
CA VAL A 30 4.53 -4.40 8.19
C VAL A 30 3.73 -3.35 8.95
N ASN A 31 3.84 -3.35 10.28
CA ASN A 31 3.18 -2.38 11.15
C ASN A 31 4.14 -1.20 11.41
N VAL A 32 4.04 -0.17 10.57
CA VAL A 32 4.96 0.96 10.56
C VAL A 32 4.87 1.82 11.83
N CYS A 33 3.66 2.01 12.34
CA CYS A 33 3.42 2.85 13.52
C CYS A 33 3.37 2.07 14.83
N GLU A 34 3.56 0.75 14.80
CA GLU A 34 3.49 -0.15 15.98
C GLU A 34 2.17 -0.02 16.77
N LYS A 35 1.07 0.33 16.09
CA LYS A 35 -0.25 0.45 16.68
C LYS A 35 -0.96 -0.90 16.73
N ASP A 36 -1.89 -1.02 17.67
CA ASP A 36 -2.82 -2.14 17.70
C ASP A 36 -3.78 -2.09 16.51
N LEU A 37 -4.17 -3.25 16.00
CA LEU A 37 -5.17 -3.36 14.96
C LEU A 37 -6.57 -3.01 15.51
N PRO A 38 -7.46 -2.39 14.70
CA PRO A 38 -8.80 -2.00 15.14
C PRO A 38 -9.78 -3.19 15.24
N PHE A 39 -9.27 -4.42 15.36
CA PHE A 39 -10.04 -5.65 15.52
C PHE A 39 -9.23 -6.70 16.30
N ARG A 40 -9.93 -7.68 16.88
CA ARG A 40 -9.30 -8.75 17.68
C ARG A 40 -8.78 -9.86 16.76
N LYS A 41 -7.53 -9.73 16.32
CA LYS A 41 -6.79 -10.77 15.59
C LYS A 41 -5.30 -10.53 15.73
N ASN A 42 -4.52 -11.61 15.81
CA ASN A 42 -3.08 -11.57 15.75
C ASN A 42 -2.60 -12.25 14.46
N PHE A 43 -1.92 -11.50 13.61
CA PHE A 43 -1.27 -12.09 12.45
C PHE A 43 0.03 -12.79 12.87
N LYS A 44 0.32 -13.91 12.22
CA LYS A 44 1.50 -14.72 12.51
C LYS A 44 2.80 -14.05 12.09
N TYR A 45 2.77 -13.31 10.99
CA TYR A 45 3.94 -12.67 10.40
C TYR A 45 3.80 -11.15 10.50
N VAL A 46 4.24 -10.60 11.62
CA VAL A 46 4.22 -9.16 11.88
C VAL A 46 5.65 -8.64 11.96
N PHE A 47 5.95 -7.63 11.16
CA PHE A 47 7.22 -6.94 11.15
C PHE A 47 7.01 -5.47 11.55
N LYS A 48 7.64 -5.04 12.63
CA LYS A 48 7.52 -3.68 13.14
C LYS A 48 8.74 -2.87 12.74
N SER A 49 8.57 -1.94 11.81
CA SER A 49 9.62 -1.02 11.38
C SER A 49 9.05 0.11 10.55
N ASP A 50 9.61 1.30 10.69
CA ASP A 50 9.42 2.46 9.83
C ASP A 50 10.68 2.78 8.98
N ASP A 51 11.67 1.91 9.03
CA ASP A 51 12.91 1.99 8.26
C ASP A 51 12.73 1.28 6.91
N ALA A 52 12.79 2.06 5.82
CA ALA A 52 12.57 1.52 4.47
C ALA A 52 13.55 0.40 4.10
N ALA A 53 14.83 0.49 4.50
CA ALA A 53 15.82 -0.54 4.19
C ALA A 53 15.52 -1.86 4.91
N LYS A 54 15.08 -1.79 6.17
CA LYS A 54 14.65 -2.97 6.93
C LYS A 54 13.37 -3.56 6.36
N ILE A 55 12.42 -2.72 5.91
CA ILE A 55 11.20 -3.18 5.26
C ILE A 55 11.52 -3.91 3.96
N VAL A 56 12.44 -3.37 3.13
CA VAL A 56 12.96 -4.04 1.92
C VAL A 56 13.49 -5.43 2.26
N ALA A 57 14.37 -5.54 3.26
CA ALA A 57 14.93 -6.82 3.68
C ALA A 57 13.87 -7.80 4.21
N GLY A 58 12.84 -7.28 4.89
CA GLY A 58 11.69 -8.07 5.35
C GLY A 58 10.84 -8.62 4.20
N LEU A 59 10.50 -7.78 3.23
CA LEU A 59 9.70 -8.17 2.06
C LEU A 59 10.41 -9.23 1.21
N GLN A 60 11.74 -9.16 1.08
CA GLN A 60 12.52 -10.17 0.33
C GLN A 60 12.52 -11.55 0.99
N LYS A 61 12.25 -11.63 2.29
CA LYS A 61 12.26 -12.87 3.10
C LYS A 61 10.87 -13.30 3.56
N MET A 62 9.83 -12.57 3.18
CA MET A 62 8.47 -12.85 3.65
C MET A 62 8.00 -14.24 3.21
N PRO A 63 7.29 -14.99 4.08
CA PRO A 63 6.84 -16.34 3.77
C PRO A 63 5.50 -16.38 3.02
N THR A 64 4.88 -15.22 2.77
CA THR A 64 3.54 -15.10 2.19
C THR A 64 3.59 -14.48 0.79
N LYS A 65 2.50 -14.63 0.04
CA LYS A 65 2.33 -13.98 -1.29
C LYS A 65 1.65 -12.62 -1.20
N VAL A 66 1.17 -12.26 -0.02
CA VAL A 66 0.55 -10.97 0.28
C VAL A 66 1.35 -10.29 1.36
N ALA A 67 1.75 -9.04 1.11
CA ALA A 67 2.27 -8.16 2.14
C ALA A 67 1.40 -6.92 2.27
N VAL A 68 1.29 -6.40 3.48
CA VAL A 68 0.61 -5.14 3.77
C VAL A 68 1.56 -4.25 4.56
N ILE A 69 1.83 -3.06 4.04
CA ILE A 69 2.58 -2.02 4.75
C ILE A 69 1.54 -1.04 5.31
N ASP A 70 1.15 -1.28 6.56
CA ASP A 70 0.13 -0.46 7.22
C ASP A 70 0.71 0.85 7.72
N ASP A 71 0.00 1.95 7.47
CA ASP A 71 0.43 3.32 7.76
C ASP A 71 1.74 3.72 7.02
N ALA A 72 1.94 3.29 5.76
CA ALA A 72 3.16 3.52 4.98
C ALA A 72 3.55 5.01 4.83
N THR A 73 2.62 5.94 4.94
CA THR A 73 2.90 7.39 5.02
C THR A 73 3.91 7.72 6.11
N TYR A 74 3.88 6.99 7.23
CA TYR A 74 4.75 7.27 8.37
C TYR A 74 6.21 6.80 8.18
N ILE A 75 6.52 6.03 7.16
CA ILE A 75 7.91 5.79 6.73
C ILE A 75 8.56 7.14 6.40
N MET A 76 7.86 7.98 5.65
CA MET A 76 8.32 9.33 5.29
C MET A 76 8.27 10.28 6.48
N VAL A 77 7.14 10.32 7.18
CA VAL A 77 6.92 11.26 8.29
C VAL A 77 7.90 11.03 9.43
N ASN A 78 8.10 9.79 9.86
CA ASN A 78 9.01 9.47 10.96
C ASN A 78 10.46 9.75 10.60
N ASN A 79 10.88 9.45 9.35
CA ASN A 79 12.23 9.81 8.88
C ASN A 79 12.44 11.33 8.92
N PHE A 80 11.48 12.10 8.39
CA PHE A 80 11.51 13.56 8.46
C PHE A 80 11.59 14.06 9.90
N MET A 81 10.70 13.60 10.78
CA MET A 81 10.63 14.05 12.18
C MET A 81 11.90 13.74 12.99
N ARG A 82 12.59 12.65 12.69
CA ARG A 82 13.88 12.33 13.34
C ARG A 82 15.02 13.23 12.89
N ASN A 83 14.99 13.74 11.68
CA ASN A 83 16.14 14.37 11.04
C ASN A 83 15.98 15.88 10.75
N HIS A 84 14.75 16.41 10.70
CA HIS A 84 14.51 17.80 10.25
C HIS A 84 15.17 18.88 11.12
N ALA A 85 15.36 18.63 12.41
CA ALA A 85 16.01 19.56 13.33
C ALA A 85 17.54 19.33 13.48
N ASN A 86 18.10 18.31 12.83
CA ASN A 86 19.52 18.00 12.91
C ASN A 86 20.31 18.95 12.01
N LYS A 87 21.10 19.85 12.63
CA LYS A 87 21.91 20.85 11.92
C LYS A 87 22.99 20.25 11.00
N ASN A 88 23.36 18.99 11.20
CA ASN A 88 24.34 18.27 10.39
C ASN A 88 23.72 17.60 9.16
N VAL A 89 22.40 17.62 9.02
CA VAL A 89 21.67 17.05 7.89
C VAL A 89 21.26 18.18 6.95
N ASN A 90 21.68 18.08 5.69
CA ASN A 90 21.21 18.99 4.66
C ASN A 90 19.73 18.71 4.39
N GLN A 91 18.89 19.74 4.51
CA GLN A 91 17.44 19.58 4.33
C GLN A 91 17.06 19.11 2.91
N PHE A 92 17.77 19.58 1.89
CA PHE A 92 17.53 19.14 0.51
C PHE A 92 17.82 17.65 0.34
N ASP A 93 18.94 17.18 0.89
CA ASP A 93 19.30 15.76 0.86
C ASP A 93 18.30 14.91 1.63
N LEU A 94 17.83 15.39 2.80
CA LEU A 94 16.80 14.70 3.58
C LEU A 94 15.52 14.45 2.77
N TYR A 95 15.02 15.47 2.06
CA TYR A 95 13.82 15.30 1.23
C TYR A 95 14.05 14.31 0.06
N ASN A 96 15.24 14.35 -0.55
CA ASN A 96 15.60 13.42 -1.61
C ASN A 96 15.72 11.99 -1.10
N ASP A 97 16.32 11.79 0.08
CA ASP A 97 16.47 10.47 0.70
C ASP A 97 15.12 9.87 1.09
N ILE A 98 14.22 10.70 1.64
CA ILE A 98 12.84 10.27 1.97
C ILE A 98 12.13 9.83 0.68
N ALA A 99 12.19 10.64 -0.36
CA ALA A 99 11.54 10.32 -1.64
C ALA A 99 12.16 9.08 -2.30
N GLY A 100 13.49 9.00 -2.32
CA GLY A 100 14.22 7.85 -2.87
C GLY A 100 13.92 6.55 -2.13
N SER A 101 13.82 6.60 -0.80
CA SER A 101 13.47 5.45 0.03
C SER A 101 12.06 4.95 -0.26
N MET A 102 11.09 5.85 -0.37
CA MET A 102 9.71 5.48 -0.68
C MET A 102 9.59 4.94 -2.11
N PHE A 103 10.19 5.60 -3.10
CA PHE A 103 10.25 5.12 -4.47
C PHE A 103 10.91 3.73 -4.57
N GLY A 104 12.01 3.52 -3.82
CA GLY A 104 12.74 2.26 -3.76
C GLY A 104 11.88 1.07 -3.30
N LEU A 105 10.94 1.30 -2.36
CA LEU A 105 9.99 0.25 -1.94
C LEU A 105 9.09 -0.21 -3.11
N PHE A 106 8.57 0.72 -3.93
CA PHE A 106 7.77 0.36 -5.10
C PHE A 106 8.62 -0.35 -6.17
N GLN A 107 9.89 0.06 -6.37
CA GLN A 107 10.79 -0.62 -7.31
C GLN A 107 11.14 -2.03 -6.84
N LEU A 108 11.34 -2.24 -5.53
CA LEU A 108 11.55 -3.57 -4.98
C LEU A 108 10.39 -4.52 -5.32
N VAL A 109 9.14 -4.06 -5.15
CA VAL A 109 7.98 -4.91 -5.42
C VAL A 109 7.99 -5.45 -6.85
N LYS A 110 8.43 -4.65 -7.82
CA LYS A 110 8.58 -5.11 -9.22
C LYS A 110 9.58 -6.26 -9.38
N ALA A 111 10.58 -6.35 -8.50
CA ALA A 111 11.56 -7.43 -8.50
C ALA A 111 11.08 -8.71 -7.78
N LEU A 112 9.98 -8.65 -7.04
CA LEU A 112 9.38 -9.82 -6.38
C LEU A 112 8.68 -10.74 -7.41
N PRO A 113 8.42 -12.01 -7.05
CA PRO A 113 7.67 -12.95 -7.89
C PRO A 113 6.32 -12.37 -8.37
N ASP A 114 5.84 -12.82 -9.52
CA ASP A 114 4.66 -12.27 -10.19
C ASP A 114 3.32 -12.58 -9.47
N ASP A 115 3.31 -13.54 -8.58
CA ASP A 115 2.18 -13.91 -7.71
C ASP A 115 2.18 -13.17 -6.36
N VAL A 116 3.16 -12.27 -6.15
CA VAL A 116 3.26 -11.42 -4.95
C VAL A 116 2.50 -10.11 -5.15
N ILE A 117 1.67 -9.76 -4.17
CA ILE A 117 0.97 -8.47 -4.10
C ILE A 117 1.38 -7.76 -2.81
N VAL A 118 1.79 -6.50 -2.93
CA VAL A 118 2.13 -5.64 -1.78
C VAL A 118 1.18 -4.45 -1.73
N TYR A 119 0.42 -4.35 -0.65
CA TYR A 119 -0.50 -3.26 -0.38
C TYR A 119 0.18 -2.18 0.44
N PHE A 120 0.18 -0.96 -0.07
CA PHE A 120 0.64 0.24 0.63
C PHE A 120 -0.58 0.97 1.17
N ILE A 121 -0.77 0.97 2.49
CA ILE A 121 -1.84 1.72 3.13
C ILE A 121 -1.31 3.11 3.47
N LEU A 122 -1.88 4.13 2.82
CA LEU A 122 -1.44 5.51 2.87
C LEU A 122 -2.55 6.45 3.37
N HIS A 123 -2.16 7.59 3.91
CA HIS A 123 -3.09 8.67 4.23
C HIS A 123 -3.34 9.54 3.00
N GLU A 124 -4.57 10.06 2.89
CA GLU A 124 -4.91 11.09 1.90
C GLU A 124 -4.52 12.49 2.38
N ASP A 125 -4.33 13.38 1.43
CA ASP A 125 -4.22 14.82 1.62
C ASP A 125 -5.11 15.53 0.59
N ARG A 126 -5.20 16.85 0.70
CA ARG A 126 -5.86 17.69 -0.30
C ARG A 126 -4.83 18.34 -1.19
N ASP A 127 -5.04 18.25 -2.50
CA ASP A 127 -4.27 19.05 -3.44
C ASP A 127 -4.61 20.52 -3.23
N SER A 128 -3.62 21.29 -2.80
CA SER A 128 -3.78 22.74 -2.52
C SER A 128 -4.02 23.56 -3.80
N ASN A 129 -3.67 23.04 -4.98
CA ASN A 129 -3.76 23.76 -6.23
C ASN A 129 -5.09 23.52 -6.97
N TYR A 130 -5.61 22.28 -6.91
CA TYR A 130 -6.77 21.87 -7.71
C TYR A 130 -7.96 21.44 -6.84
N GLY A 131 -7.82 21.43 -5.52
CA GLY A 131 -8.89 21.06 -4.58
C GLY A 131 -9.25 19.58 -4.56
N GLY A 132 -8.53 18.76 -5.29
CA GLY A 132 -8.72 17.30 -5.34
C GLY A 132 -8.13 16.58 -4.13
N VAL A 133 -8.27 15.25 -4.11
CA VAL A 133 -7.71 14.39 -3.08
C VAL A 133 -6.53 13.61 -3.64
N THR A 134 -5.40 13.69 -2.94
CA THR A 134 -4.14 13.04 -3.30
C THR A 134 -3.56 12.25 -2.12
N LEU A 135 -2.39 11.67 -2.29
CA LEU A 135 -1.66 11.02 -1.20
C LEU A 135 -0.94 12.06 -0.33
N LYS A 136 -0.91 11.81 0.97
CA LYS A 136 -0.06 12.55 1.88
C LYS A 136 1.38 12.09 1.73
N THR A 137 2.26 12.97 1.26
CA THR A 137 3.68 12.72 1.09
C THR A 137 4.53 13.76 1.81
N ILE A 138 5.84 13.59 1.82
CA ILE A 138 6.80 14.53 2.38
C ILE A 138 7.73 14.98 1.25
N GLY A 139 7.61 16.27 0.89
CA GLY A 139 8.47 16.94 -0.09
C GLY A 139 7.94 16.92 -1.53
N LYS A 140 8.26 18.00 -2.25
CA LYS A 140 7.76 18.27 -3.60
C LYS A 140 8.18 17.25 -4.66
N LEU A 141 9.21 16.45 -4.39
CA LEU A 141 9.68 15.44 -5.34
C LEU A 141 8.61 14.36 -5.56
N LEU A 142 7.99 13.87 -4.48
CA LEU A 142 6.89 12.90 -4.56
C LEU A 142 5.56 13.56 -4.94
N ASP A 143 5.33 14.81 -4.54
CA ASP A 143 4.08 15.51 -4.88
C ASP A 143 3.99 15.88 -6.35
N GLN A 144 5.12 16.29 -6.98
CA GLN A 144 5.09 16.96 -8.28
C GLN A 144 5.90 16.26 -9.37
N LYS A 145 6.97 15.53 -9.02
CA LYS A 145 7.88 14.93 -9.99
C LYS A 145 7.68 13.42 -10.17
N CYS A 146 7.35 12.74 -9.10
CA CYS A 146 7.14 11.29 -9.11
C CYS A 146 5.98 10.92 -8.17
N PRO A 147 4.73 11.28 -8.50
CA PRO A 147 3.59 10.92 -7.67
C PRO A 147 3.49 9.41 -7.51
N LEU A 148 3.31 8.94 -6.26
CA LEU A 148 3.34 7.50 -5.95
C LEU A 148 2.23 6.72 -6.65
N GLU A 149 1.06 7.32 -6.83
CA GLU A 149 -0.05 6.70 -7.56
C GLU A 149 0.27 6.45 -9.03
N SER A 150 1.22 7.18 -9.62
CA SER A 150 1.68 6.92 -11.00
C SER A 150 2.46 5.61 -11.13
N LEU A 151 2.96 5.07 -10.02
CA LEU A 151 3.74 3.83 -9.99
C LEU A 151 2.88 2.56 -9.95
N VAL A 152 1.56 2.69 -9.76
CA VAL A 152 0.63 1.57 -9.60
C VAL A 152 -0.52 1.65 -10.60
N THR A 153 -1.11 0.50 -10.91
CA THR A 153 -2.32 0.40 -11.73
C THR A 153 -3.59 0.45 -10.87
N ILE A 154 -3.49 0.03 -9.61
CA ILE A 154 -4.62 -0.07 -8.69
C ILE A 154 -4.37 0.85 -7.50
N CYS A 155 -5.26 1.83 -7.34
CA CYS A 155 -5.26 2.80 -6.25
C CYS A 155 -6.69 2.96 -5.76
N LEU A 156 -7.04 2.35 -4.62
CA LEU A 156 -8.40 2.33 -4.09
C LEU A 156 -8.54 3.31 -2.93
N ARG A 157 -9.61 4.10 -2.92
CA ARG A 157 -9.90 5.03 -1.85
C ARG A 157 -10.79 4.39 -0.80
N CYS A 158 -10.30 4.32 0.43
CA CYS A 158 -11.05 3.84 1.59
C CYS A 158 -11.88 4.98 2.18
N MET A 159 -13.19 4.83 2.20
CA MET A 159 -14.16 5.83 2.62
C MET A 159 -15.11 5.29 3.69
N THR A 160 -15.81 6.22 4.35
CA THR A 160 -16.92 5.91 5.24
C THR A 160 -18.00 6.96 5.11
N ASP A 161 -19.25 6.55 5.17
CA ASP A 161 -20.43 7.43 5.24
C ASP A 161 -20.95 7.59 6.68
N GLY A 162 -20.20 7.10 7.67
CA GLY A 162 -20.56 7.11 9.09
C GLY A 162 -21.25 5.83 9.56
N THR A 163 -21.84 5.06 8.67
CA THR A 163 -22.50 3.77 8.96
C THR A 163 -21.71 2.57 8.45
N ARG A 164 -21.15 2.68 7.26
CA ARG A 164 -20.32 1.63 6.63
C ARG A 164 -18.95 2.16 6.22
N HIS A 165 -18.01 1.24 6.05
CA HIS A 165 -16.74 1.48 5.38
C HIS A 165 -16.75 0.77 4.03
N TYR A 166 -16.18 1.40 3.00
CA TYR A 166 -16.14 0.86 1.63
C TYR A 166 -14.90 1.34 0.89
N PHE A 167 -14.59 0.70 -0.23
CA PHE A 167 -13.58 1.18 -1.17
C PHE A 167 -14.27 1.74 -2.42
N ARG A 168 -13.79 2.88 -2.89
CA ARG A 168 -14.04 3.35 -4.24
C ARG A 168 -12.98 2.75 -5.17
N THR A 169 -13.42 2.36 -6.37
CA THR A 169 -12.61 1.68 -7.37
C THR A 169 -12.26 2.57 -8.56
N GLN A 170 -13.06 3.61 -8.80
CA GLN A 170 -12.89 4.58 -9.88
C GLN A 170 -12.98 6.01 -9.36
N SER A 171 -12.25 6.93 -10.02
CA SER A 171 -12.28 8.36 -9.68
C SER A 171 -13.54 9.04 -10.23
N ASP A 172 -14.03 10.02 -9.49
CA ASP A 172 -15.06 10.98 -9.95
C ASP A 172 -14.45 12.23 -10.60
N GLY A 173 -13.15 12.22 -10.88
CA GLY A 173 -12.41 13.36 -11.42
C GLY A 173 -11.78 14.28 -10.36
N TYR A 174 -12.06 14.04 -9.07
CA TYR A 174 -11.52 14.83 -7.96
C TYR A 174 -10.55 14.08 -7.06
N ASP A 175 -10.22 12.84 -7.42
CA ASP A 175 -9.26 12.04 -6.67
C ASP A 175 -8.41 11.15 -7.59
N ILE A 176 -7.46 10.43 -6.99
CA ILE A 176 -6.48 9.58 -7.69
C ILE A 176 -6.90 8.11 -7.77
N THR A 177 -8.16 7.81 -7.47
CA THR A 177 -8.68 6.44 -7.48
C THR A 177 -8.67 5.86 -8.88
N LYS A 178 -8.19 4.64 -9.03
CA LYS A 178 -8.18 3.93 -10.31
C LYS A 178 -8.05 2.43 -10.14
N SER A 179 -8.62 1.70 -11.06
CA SER A 179 -8.42 0.26 -11.24
C SER A 179 -8.64 -0.12 -12.70
N PRO A 180 -8.15 -1.29 -13.15
CA PRO A 180 -8.46 -1.81 -14.49
C PRO A 180 -9.96 -1.93 -14.72
N GLU A 181 -10.38 -1.79 -15.99
CA GLU A 181 -11.75 -2.05 -16.42
C GLU A 181 -12.15 -3.48 -16.05
N ASP A 182 -13.40 -3.67 -15.67
CA ASP A 182 -14.01 -4.97 -15.35
C ASP A 182 -13.35 -5.76 -14.20
N MET A 183 -12.41 -5.16 -13.44
CA MET A 183 -11.81 -5.84 -12.30
C MET A 183 -12.76 -5.95 -11.11
N PHE A 184 -13.60 -4.97 -10.90
CA PHE A 184 -14.56 -4.90 -9.81
C PHE A 184 -15.98 -4.69 -10.32
N GLU A 185 -16.99 -5.28 -9.64
CA GLU A 185 -18.40 -5.23 -10.06
C GLU A 185 -19.08 -3.85 -9.88
N GLY A 186 -18.35 -2.84 -9.41
CA GLY A 186 -18.93 -1.50 -9.22
C GLY A 186 -17.93 -0.46 -8.76
N GLU A 187 -18.37 0.79 -8.71
CA GLU A 187 -17.56 1.92 -8.25
C GLU A 187 -17.31 1.90 -6.74
N GLU A 188 -18.19 1.25 -5.97
CA GLU A 188 -18.07 1.04 -4.54
C GLU A 188 -18.12 -0.45 -4.22
N ILE A 189 -17.14 -0.95 -3.48
CA ILE A 189 -17.05 -2.33 -3.02
C ILE A 189 -16.85 -2.40 -1.50
N ASP A 190 -17.11 -3.54 -0.91
CA ASP A 190 -16.95 -3.77 0.52
C ASP A 190 -15.54 -3.40 1.02
N ASN A 191 -15.45 -2.91 2.25
CA ASN A 191 -14.18 -2.69 2.95
C ASN A 191 -13.55 -4.02 3.39
N ASP A 192 -13.12 -4.80 2.42
CA ASP A 192 -12.55 -6.13 2.60
C ASP A 192 -11.35 -6.33 1.66
N LEU A 193 -10.14 -6.15 2.21
CA LEU A 193 -8.92 -6.25 1.41
C LEU A 193 -8.65 -7.68 0.94
N LYS A 194 -9.19 -8.70 1.61
CA LYS A 194 -9.08 -10.09 1.15
C LYS A 194 -9.86 -10.31 -0.14
N LYS A 195 -11.10 -9.79 -0.22
CA LYS A 195 -11.89 -9.84 -1.47
C LYS A 195 -11.22 -9.07 -2.60
N VAL A 196 -10.59 -7.93 -2.29
CA VAL A 196 -9.78 -7.16 -3.25
C VAL A 196 -8.61 -8.01 -3.76
N ASP A 197 -7.88 -8.70 -2.87
CA ASP A 197 -6.77 -9.59 -3.25
C ASP A 197 -7.24 -10.73 -4.16
N GLU A 198 -8.37 -11.36 -3.83
CA GLU A 198 -9.00 -12.42 -4.62
C GLU A 198 -9.39 -11.91 -6.02
N ALA A 199 -10.00 -10.72 -6.11
CA ALA A 199 -10.36 -10.11 -7.39
C ALA A 199 -9.12 -9.80 -8.26
N ILE A 200 -8.06 -9.24 -7.67
CA ILE A 200 -6.80 -8.98 -8.37
C ILE A 200 -6.16 -10.28 -8.88
N ARG A 201 -6.14 -11.33 -8.05
CA ARG A 201 -5.61 -12.65 -8.44
C ARG A 201 -6.39 -13.27 -9.58
N ALA A 202 -7.71 -13.24 -9.51
CA ALA A 202 -8.59 -13.73 -10.57
C ALA A 202 -8.37 -12.96 -11.87
N TYR A 203 -8.35 -11.62 -11.81
CA TYR A 203 -8.17 -10.77 -13.00
C TYR A 203 -6.84 -11.03 -13.73
N TYR A 204 -5.74 -11.24 -12.99
CA TYR A 204 -4.42 -11.49 -13.56
C TYR A 204 -4.06 -12.97 -13.69
N GLY A 205 -4.95 -13.91 -13.37
CA GLY A 205 -4.70 -15.36 -13.43
C GLY A 205 -3.51 -15.79 -12.57
N LEU A 206 -3.40 -15.28 -11.33
CA LEU A 206 -2.22 -15.53 -10.49
C LEU A 206 -2.26 -16.89 -9.79
N ASP A 207 -3.43 -17.46 -9.60
CA ASP A 207 -3.63 -18.74 -8.90
C ASP A 207 -3.48 -19.94 -9.85
N ASP A 208 -3.72 -19.77 -11.16
CA ASP A 208 -3.70 -20.84 -12.17
C ASP A 208 -2.28 -21.30 -12.56
N LYS A 209 -1.25 -20.51 -12.24
CA LYS A 209 0.14 -20.83 -12.62
C LYS A 209 0.78 -22.00 -11.86
N LYS A 210 0.16 -22.47 -10.78
CA LYS A 210 0.66 -23.63 -10.00
C LYS A 210 0.50 -24.97 -10.70
N THR A 211 -0.39 -25.09 -11.68
CA THR A 211 -0.68 -26.33 -12.41
C THR A 211 0.34 -26.59 -13.54
N ASN A 212 0.78 -25.54 -14.23
CA ASN A 212 1.64 -25.69 -15.42
C ASN A 212 3.12 -25.99 -15.12
N ASP A 213 3.63 -25.66 -13.93
CA ASP A 213 5.02 -25.96 -13.55
C ASP A 213 5.21 -27.43 -13.07
N LYS A 214 4.13 -28.12 -12.70
CA LYS A 214 4.20 -29.54 -12.37
C LYS A 214 4.10 -30.45 -13.60
N GLU A 215 3.42 -30.01 -14.65
CA GLU A 215 3.32 -30.77 -15.92
C GLU A 215 4.57 -30.65 -16.80
N LYS A 216 5.42 -29.63 -16.61
CA LYS A 216 6.70 -29.50 -17.33
C LYS A 216 7.87 -30.23 -16.67
N LYS A 217 7.67 -30.86 -15.51
CA LYS A 217 8.68 -31.63 -14.78
C LYS A 217 8.35 -33.13 -14.66
N ALA A 218 7.31 -33.60 -15.33
CA ALA A 218 6.97 -35.00 -15.52
C ALA A 218 7.25 -35.38 -16.98
#